data_8c2c6cea29602ec0cfd9b37c64c73ce6
#
_entry.id   8c2c6cea29602ec0cfd9b37c64c73ce6
#
_cell.length_a   1.000
_cell.length_b   1.000
_cell.length_c   1.000
_cell.angle_alpha   90.00
_cell.angle_beta   90.00
_cell.angle_gamma   90.00
#
_symmetry.space_group_name_H-M   'P 1'
#
loop_
_entity.id
_entity.type
_entity.pdbx_description
1 polymer ?
#
loop_
_entity_poly.entity_id
_entity_poly.type
_entity_poly.pdbx_seq_one_letter_code
_entity_poly.pdbx_strand_id
1 'polypeptide(L)'
;MKTLTFDVAVIGAGSAGMSAYRAVKAHGKTAVLIEGGPYGTTCARVGCMPSKLLIAAAEAAHAADEAPGFGVHPGPVRIDGKQVMQRVRSERDRFVGFVVESVESIDPAERLHGYARFISPGCLQVGDDIQVMAERVVIATGSTPQIPPELRTLGSRVITSDDIFERDDLPESVAVVGAGVIGLELGQALQRLGVRVALFLSLIHISEPTRQEAI
;
A
#
# COMPACT_ATOMS: atom_id res chain seq x y z
N MET A 1 -34.91 -4.22 -3.37
CA MET A 1 -33.80 -4.26 -2.42
C MET A 1 -33.65 -5.69 -1.94
N LYS A 2 -32.46 -6.30 -2.12
CA LYS A 2 -32.16 -7.68 -1.72
C LYS A 2 -31.56 -7.68 -0.33
N THR A 3 -32.11 -8.49 0.60
CA THR A 3 -31.54 -8.65 1.94
C THR A 3 -30.78 -9.96 2.03
N LEU A 4 -29.55 -9.91 2.51
CA LEU A 4 -28.66 -11.03 2.76
C LEU A 4 -28.34 -11.10 4.24
N THR A 5 -28.21 -12.33 4.78
CA THR A 5 -27.91 -12.53 6.21
C THR A 5 -26.67 -13.41 6.37
N PHE A 6 -25.75 -12.98 7.23
CA PHE A 6 -24.49 -13.67 7.54
C PHE A 6 -24.19 -13.57 9.05
N ASP A 7 -23.37 -14.48 9.56
CA ASP A 7 -22.83 -14.33 10.92
C ASP A 7 -21.91 -13.11 11.01
N VAL A 8 -21.08 -12.88 9.97
CA VAL A 8 -20.10 -11.79 9.96
C VAL A 8 -20.06 -11.09 8.59
N ALA A 9 -20.12 -9.75 8.61
CA ALA A 9 -19.79 -8.93 7.45
C ALA A 9 -18.40 -8.33 7.62
N VAL A 10 -17.55 -8.43 6.59
CA VAL A 10 -16.20 -7.87 6.56
C VAL A 10 -16.17 -6.75 5.52
N ILE A 11 -15.91 -5.52 5.96
CA ILE A 11 -15.82 -4.35 5.10
C ILE A 11 -14.36 -4.09 4.76
N GLY A 12 -14.00 -4.27 3.49
CA GLY A 12 -12.65 -4.15 2.94
C GLY A 12 -12.03 -5.50 2.59
N ALA A 13 -11.55 -5.65 1.35
CA ALA A 13 -10.84 -6.83 0.84
C ALA A 13 -9.31 -6.67 0.88
N GLY A 14 -8.81 -5.82 1.78
CA GLY A 14 -7.38 -5.67 2.06
C GLY A 14 -6.81 -6.82 2.89
N SER A 15 -5.54 -6.74 3.28
CA SER A 15 -4.84 -7.78 4.05
C SER A 15 -5.59 -8.16 5.33
N ALA A 16 -6.10 -7.17 6.08
CA ALA A 16 -6.85 -7.40 7.30
C ALA A 16 -8.21 -8.07 7.03
N GLY A 17 -8.95 -7.58 6.02
CA GLY A 17 -10.26 -8.13 5.69
C GLY A 17 -10.21 -9.55 5.16
N MET A 18 -9.26 -9.86 4.28
CA MET A 18 -9.04 -11.22 3.78
C MET A 18 -8.67 -12.19 4.91
N SER A 19 -7.84 -11.74 5.87
CA SER A 19 -7.50 -12.56 7.04
C SER A 19 -8.71 -12.78 7.94
N ALA A 20 -9.52 -11.75 8.19
CA ALA A 20 -10.74 -11.85 8.96
C ALA A 20 -11.75 -12.79 8.30
N TYR A 21 -11.99 -12.64 6.99
CA TYR A 21 -12.88 -13.51 6.23
C TYR A 21 -12.47 -14.99 6.36
N ARG A 22 -11.19 -15.31 6.11
CA ARG A 22 -10.67 -16.68 6.24
C ARG A 22 -10.81 -17.23 7.66
N ALA A 23 -10.56 -16.39 8.68
CA ALA A 23 -10.72 -16.79 10.08
C ALA A 23 -12.19 -17.15 10.40
N VAL A 24 -13.15 -16.35 9.94
CA VAL A 24 -14.58 -16.61 10.11
C VAL A 24 -14.96 -17.95 9.46
N LYS A 25 -14.53 -18.18 8.23
CA LYS A 25 -14.79 -19.43 7.50
C LYS A 25 -14.16 -20.64 8.19
N ALA A 26 -12.94 -20.51 8.73
CA ALA A 26 -12.26 -21.58 9.47
C ALA A 26 -13.01 -21.98 10.76
N HIS A 27 -13.81 -21.09 11.33
CA HIS A 27 -14.67 -21.38 12.48
C HIS A 27 -16.07 -21.87 12.09
N GLY A 28 -16.28 -22.24 10.81
CA GLY A 28 -17.56 -22.79 10.32
C GLY A 28 -18.70 -21.77 10.27
N LYS A 29 -18.40 -20.48 10.31
CA LYS A 29 -19.37 -19.40 10.26
C LYS A 29 -19.57 -18.87 8.84
N THR A 30 -20.73 -18.29 8.58
CA THR A 30 -21.02 -17.60 7.33
C THR A 30 -20.42 -16.21 7.34
N ALA A 31 -19.82 -15.81 6.22
CA ALA A 31 -19.19 -14.49 6.08
C ALA A 31 -19.48 -13.86 4.72
N VAL A 32 -19.56 -12.54 4.67
CA VAL A 32 -19.55 -11.78 3.43
C VAL A 32 -18.40 -10.80 3.44
N LEU A 33 -17.66 -10.77 2.32
CA LEU A 33 -16.60 -9.79 2.07
C LEU A 33 -17.16 -8.67 1.18
N ILE A 34 -17.00 -7.41 1.61
CA ILE A 34 -17.55 -6.25 0.91
C ILE A 34 -16.39 -5.30 0.58
N GLU A 35 -16.22 -4.96 -0.71
CA GLU A 35 -15.17 -4.05 -1.16
C GLU A 35 -15.76 -3.02 -2.13
N GLY A 36 -15.55 -1.74 -1.83
CA GLY A 36 -16.02 -0.63 -2.68
C GLY A 36 -15.01 -0.15 -3.71
N GLY A 37 -13.74 -0.48 -3.51
CA GLY A 37 -12.62 -0.12 -4.37
C GLY A 37 -12.11 -1.29 -5.21
N PRO A 38 -10.97 -1.11 -5.89
CA PRO A 38 -10.34 -2.19 -6.64
C PRO A 38 -9.72 -3.22 -5.70
N TYR A 39 -9.88 -4.50 -6.05
CA TYR A 39 -9.17 -5.59 -5.37
C TYR A 39 -7.65 -5.46 -5.51
N GLY A 40 -6.90 -6.20 -4.71
CA GLY A 40 -5.46 -6.30 -4.82
C GLY A 40 -4.67 -5.77 -3.62
N THR A 41 -5.34 -5.34 -2.56
CA THR A 41 -4.77 -4.78 -1.30
C THR A 41 -3.89 -3.53 -1.48
N THR A 42 -3.87 -2.63 -0.53
CA THR A 42 -2.93 -1.50 -0.51
C THR A 42 -1.48 -1.97 -0.53
N CYS A 43 -1.17 -3.03 0.24
CA CYS A 43 0.19 -3.59 0.32
C CYS A 43 0.73 -4.05 -1.04
N ALA A 44 -0.07 -4.79 -1.83
CA ALA A 44 0.39 -5.29 -3.13
C ALA A 44 0.39 -4.20 -4.21
N ARG A 45 -0.62 -3.32 -4.21
CA ARG A 45 -0.81 -2.32 -5.27
C ARG A 45 0.12 -1.12 -5.14
N VAL A 46 0.17 -0.52 -3.96
CA VAL A 46 0.77 0.81 -3.75
C VAL A 46 1.67 0.89 -2.50
N GLY A 47 1.90 -0.22 -1.80
CA GLY A 47 2.65 -0.23 -0.54
C GLY A 47 3.89 -1.11 -0.57
N CYS A 48 3.86 -2.18 0.24
CA CYS A 48 5.03 -3.02 0.53
C CYS A 48 5.66 -3.66 -0.71
N MET A 49 4.85 -4.16 -1.65
CA MET A 49 5.40 -4.87 -2.81
C MET A 49 6.14 -3.94 -3.76
N PRO A 50 5.54 -2.87 -4.31
CA PRO A 50 6.27 -1.99 -5.21
C PRO A 50 7.43 -1.25 -4.52
N SER A 51 7.34 -0.93 -3.22
CA SER A 51 8.47 -0.33 -2.51
C SER A 51 9.66 -1.28 -2.43
N LYS A 52 9.46 -2.57 -2.14
CA LYS A 52 10.55 -3.56 -2.11
C LYS A 52 11.13 -3.84 -3.50
N LEU A 53 10.32 -3.77 -4.54
CA LEU A 53 10.81 -3.87 -5.92
C LEU A 53 11.71 -2.68 -6.31
N LEU A 54 11.35 -1.47 -5.89
CA LEU A 54 12.16 -0.27 -6.09
C LEU A 54 13.45 -0.32 -5.26
N ILE A 55 13.36 -0.71 -3.99
CA ILE A 55 14.52 -0.87 -3.11
C ILE A 55 15.51 -1.91 -3.70
N ALA A 56 15.03 -3.03 -4.23
CA ALA A 56 15.89 -4.03 -4.84
C ALA A 56 16.69 -3.46 -6.03
N ALA A 57 16.11 -2.58 -6.85
CA ALA A 57 16.84 -1.89 -7.91
C ALA A 57 17.88 -0.90 -7.32
N ALA A 58 17.51 -0.19 -6.25
CA ALA A 58 18.38 0.74 -5.55
C ALA A 58 19.57 0.02 -4.90
N GLU A 59 19.36 -1.15 -4.32
CA GLU A 59 20.41 -1.99 -3.73
C GLU A 59 21.38 -2.51 -4.79
N ALA A 60 20.88 -2.90 -5.96
CA ALA A 60 21.74 -3.32 -7.08
C ALA A 60 22.65 -2.18 -7.55
N ALA A 61 22.14 -0.95 -7.65
CA ALA A 61 22.94 0.23 -7.98
C ALA A 61 23.98 0.51 -6.89
N HIS A 62 23.57 0.52 -5.62
CA HIS A 62 24.42 0.79 -4.47
C HIS A 62 25.54 -0.26 -4.32
N ALA A 63 25.21 -1.55 -4.52
CA ALA A 63 26.22 -2.62 -4.47
C ALA A 63 27.30 -2.45 -5.56
N ALA A 64 26.92 -1.96 -6.72
CA ALA A 64 27.89 -1.67 -7.77
C ALA A 64 28.80 -0.47 -7.42
N ASP A 65 28.26 0.58 -6.79
CA ASP A 65 29.03 1.73 -6.33
C ASP A 65 30.00 1.36 -5.20
N GLU A 66 29.63 0.45 -4.31
CA GLU A 66 30.47 -0.01 -3.19
C GLU A 66 31.47 -1.11 -3.57
N ALA A 67 31.28 -1.78 -4.69
CA ALA A 67 32.13 -2.91 -5.13
C ALA A 67 33.63 -2.61 -5.15
N PRO A 68 34.12 -1.38 -5.50
CA PRO A 68 35.55 -1.05 -5.45
C PRO A 68 36.14 -1.23 -4.05
N GLY A 69 35.39 -1.01 -2.98
CA GLY A 69 35.83 -1.26 -1.60
C GLY A 69 36.18 -2.71 -1.32
N PHE A 70 35.65 -3.63 -2.11
CA PHE A 70 35.93 -5.08 -2.05
C PHE A 70 36.94 -5.54 -3.10
N GLY A 71 37.58 -4.60 -3.83
CA GLY A 71 38.52 -4.92 -4.91
C GLY A 71 37.84 -5.34 -6.23
N VAL A 72 36.52 -5.19 -6.33
CA VAL A 72 35.74 -5.44 -7.55
C VAL A 72 35.45 -4.12 -8.25
N HIS A 73 35.92 -3.97 -9.49
CA HIS A 73 35.82 -2.72 -10.23
C HIS A 73 34.84 -2.87 -11.41
N PRO A 74 33.52 -2.66 -11.18
CA PRO A 74 32.57 -2.63 -12.29
C PRO A 74 32.85 -1.41 -13.17
N GLY A 75 32.43 -1.48 -14.44
CA GLY A 75 32.45 -0.32 -15.31
C GLY A 75 31.48 0.77 -14.82
N PRO A 76 31.39 1.92 -15.55
CA PRO A 76 30.49 3.00 -15.16
C PRO A 76 29.04 2.51 -15.00
N VAL A 77 28.47 2.72 -13.84
CA VAL A 77 27.08 2.37 -13.56
C VAL A 77 26.15 3.36 -14.23
N ARG A 78 25.21 2.87 -15.02
CA ARG A 78 24.17 3.68 -15.64
C ARG A 78 22.81 3.18 -15.16
N ILE A 79 22.02 4.08 -14.63
CA ILE A 79 20.65 3.80 -14.20
C ILE A 79 19.69 4.24 -15.31
N ASP A 80 18.89 3.29 -15.79
CA ASP A 80 17.78 3.57 -16.70
C ASP A 80 16.49 3.63 -15.90
N GLY A 81 16.06 4.86 -15.55
CA GLY A 81 14.90 5.09 -14.71
C GLY A 81 13.62 4.51 -15.30
N LYS A 82 13.45 4.55 -16.62
CA LYS A 82 12.27 3.99 -17.28
C LYS A 82 12.21 2.46 -17.12
N GLN A 83 13.34 1.79 -17.31
CA GLN A 83 13.41 0.33 -17.13
C GLN A 83 13.17 -0.05 -15.66
N VAL A 84 13.73 0.72 -14.70
CA VAL A 84 13.48 0.51 -13.27
C VAL A 84 11.98 0.59 -12.97
N MET A 85 11.34 1.67 -13.39
CA MET A 85 9.92 1.89 -13.09
C MET A 85 9.02 0.90 -13.84
N GLN A 86 9.36 0.55 -15.07
CA GLN A 86 8.64 -0.48 -15.83
C GLN A 86 8.71 -1.84 -15.13
N ARG A 87 9.91 -2.24 -14.64
CA ARG A 87 10.06 -3.48 -13.88
C ARG A 87 9.25 -3.46 -12.60
N VAL A 88 9.27 -2.35 -11.85
CA VAL A 88 8.48 -2.20 -10.62
C VAL A 88 6.99 -2.41 -10.92
N ARG A 89 6.45 -1.77 -11.94
CA ARG A 89 5.04 -1.91 -12.31
C ARG A 89 4.70 -3.34 -12.76
N SER A 90 5.49 -3.91 -13.67
CA SER A 90 5.25 -5.27 -14.18
C SER A 90 5.21 -6.32 -13.07
N GLU A 91 6.19 -6.30 -12.16
CA GLU A 91 6.25 -7.27 -11.08
C GLU A 91 5.16 -7.02 -10.03
N ARG A 92 4.87 -5.76 -9.73
CA ARG A 92 3.73 -5.38 -8.88
C ARG A 92 2.42 -5.93 -9.45
N ASP A 93 2.16 -5.69 -10.72
CA ASP A 93 0.90 -6.07 -11.37
C ASP A 93 0.74 -7.59 -11.39
N ARG A 94 1.83 -8.33 -11.57
CA ARG A 94 1.85 -9.79 -11.45
C ARG A 94 1.43 -10.23 -10.03
N PHE A 95 1.98 -9.61 -8.99
CA PHE A 95 1.59 -9.90 -7.60
C PHE A 95 0.14 -9.50 -7.29
N VAL A 96 -0.29 -8.36 -7.79
CA VAL A 96 -1.68 -7.90 -7.66
C VAL A 96 -2.63 -8.92 -8.28
N GLY A 97 -2.28 -9.48 -9.44
CA GLY A 97 -3.05 -10.54 -10.10
C GLY A 97 -3.34 -11.72 -9.17
N PHE A 98 -2.33 -12.26 -8.48
CA PHE A 98 -2.53 -13.36 -7.51
C PHE A 98 -3.46 -12.98 -6.35
N VAL A 99 -3.38 -11.74 -5.88
CA VAL A 99 -4.26 -11.27 -4.80
C VAL A 99 -5.70 -11.13 -5.31
N VAL A 100 -5.87 -10.58 -6.52
CA VAL A 100 -7.20 -10.47 -7.16
C VAL A 100 -7.81 -11.84 -7.37
N GLU A 101 -7.07 -12.80 -7.96
CA GLU A 101 -7.51 -14.19 -8.13
C GLU A 101 -7.95 -14.81 -6.79
N SER A 102 -7.18 -14.57 -5.71
CA SER A 102 -7.55 -15.06 -4.37
C SER A 102 -8.85 -14.47 -3.84
N VAL A 103 -9.16 -13.21 -4.15
CA VAL A 103 -10.46 -12.61 -3.80
C VAL A 103 -11.55 -13.16 -4.71
N GLU A 104 -11.28 -13.28 -5.99
CA GLU A 104 -12.24 -13.73 -7.00
C GLU A 104 -12.60 -15.21 -6.85
N SER A 105 -11.74 -16.01 -6.23
CA SER A 105 -12.04 -17.40 -5.86
C SER A 105 -13.07 -17.55 -4.73
N ILE A 106 -13.41 -16.47 -4.02
CA ILE A 106 -14.50 -16.47 -3.04
C ILE A 106 -15.82 -16.58 -3.78
N ASP A 107 -16.75 -17.40 -3.24
CA ASP A 107 -18.10 -17.55 -3.80
C ASP A 107 -18.73 -16.17 -4.06
N PRO A 108 -19.24 -15.91 -5.27
CA PRO A 108 -19.94 -14.65 -5.57
C PRO A 108 -21.08 -14.31 -4.61
N ALA A 109 -21.71 -15.30 -3.97
CA ALA A 109 -22.72 -15.07 -2.95
C ALA A 109 -22.15 -14.51 -1.63
N GLU A 110 -20.85 -14.70 -1.38
CA GLU A 110 -20.13 -14.23 -0.19
C GLU A 110 -19.20 -13.03 -0.49
N ARG A 111 -19.23 -12.52 -1.70
CA ARG A 111 -18.38 -11.41 -2.16
C ARG A 111 -19.23 -10.32 -2.83
N LEU A 112 -19.29 -9.17 -2.20
CA LEU A 112 -20.05 -8.03 -2.72
C LEU A 112 -19.10 -6.91 -3.14
N HIS A 113 -19.30 -6.39 -4.33
CA HIS A 113 -18.62 -5.17 -4.80
C HIS A 113 -19.52 -3.96 -4.61
N GLY A 114 -19.08 -3.01 -3.80
CA GLY A 114 -19.80 -1.78 -3.50
C GLY A 114 -19.38 -1.18 -2.16
N TYR A 115 -19.60 0.11 -2.00
CA TYR A 115 -19.35 0.79 -0.74
C TYR A 115 -20.41 0.43 0.29
N ALA A 116 -19.95 -0.03 1.46
CA ALA A 116 -20.82 -0.33 2.59
C ALA A 116 -21.01 0.90 3.49
N ARG A 117 -22.22 1.11 3.97
CA ARG A 117 -22.54 2.08 5.03
C ARG A 117 -23.46 1.45 6.05
N PHE A 118 -23.30 1.81 7.32
CA PHE A 118 -24.22 1.39 8.37
C PHE A 118 -25.57 2.11 8.21
N ILE A 119 -26.66 1.33 8.27
CA ILE A 119 -28.01 1.86 8.41
C ILE A 119 -28.41 1.81 9.88
N SER A 120 -28.05 0.72 10.57
CA SER A 120 -28.24 0.51 12.00
C SER A 120 -27.17 -0.50 12.49
N PRO A 121 -27.02 -0.73 13.81
CA PRO A 121 -26.16 -1.78 14.31
C PRO A 121 -26.47 -3.14 13.65
N GLY A 122 -25.44 -3.76 13.05
CA GLY A 122 -25.60 -5.04 12.36
C GLY A 122 -26.29 -5.00 10.99
N CYS A 123 -26.71 -3.83 10.51
CA CYS A 123 -27.32 -3.67 9.19
C CYS A 123 -26.51 -2.72 8.31
N LEU A 124 -26.04 -3.22 7.18
CA LEU A 124 -25.27 -2.47 6.20
C LEU A 124 -26.08 -2.31 4.91
N GLN A 125 -25.97 -1.14 4.29
CA GLN A 125 -26.34 -0.90 2.89
C GLN A 125 -25.09 -1.05 2.04
N VAL A 126 -25.16 -1.82 0.97
CA VAL A 126 -24.09 -1.99 -0.02
C VAL A 126 -24.60 -1.55 -1.39
N GLY A 127 -24.03 -0.48 -1.91
CA GLY A 127 -24.61 0.20 -3.09
C GLY A 127 -26.05 0.62 -2.83
N ASP A 128 -26.89 0.60 -3.87
CA ASP A 128 -28.29 1.05 -3.76
C ASP A 128 -29.28 -0.09 -3.50
N ASP A 129 -28.93 -1.34 -3.84
CA ASP A 129 -29.88 -2.44 -3.95
C ASP A 129 -29.71 -3.56 -2.92
N ILE A 130 -28.63 -3.59 -2.16
CA ILE A 130 -28.31 -4.72 -1.26
C ILE A 130 -28.27 -4.25 0.19
N GLN A 131 -29.00 -4.97 1.05
CA GLN A 131 -28.85 -4.88 2.50
C GLN A 131 -28.19 -6.14 3.03
N VAL A 132 -27.24 -5.97 3.95
CA VAL A 132 -26.57 -7.08 4.65
C VAL A 132 -26.89 -6.98 6.14
N MET A 133 -27.50 -8.02 6.66
CA MET A 133 -27.70 -8.24 8.09
C MET A 133 -26.59 -9.13 8.60
N ALA A 134 -25.87 -8.71 9.64
CA ALA A 134 -24.81 -9.50 10.25
C ALA A 134 -24.81 -9.35 11.77
N GLU A 135 -24.54 -10.45 12.48
CA GLU A 135 -24.40 -10.41 13.95
C GLU A 135 -23.17 -9.58 14.37
N ARG A 136 -22.11 -9.61 13.55
CA ARG A 136 -20.86 -8.88 13.77
C ARG A 136 -20.38 -8.25 12.48
N VAL A 137 -19.73 -7.10 12.61
CA VAL A 137 -19.13 -6.40 11.48
C VAL A 137 -17.65 -6.17 11.78
N VAL A 138 -16.79 -6.58 10.85
CA VAL A 138 -15.36 -6.28 10.88
C VAL A 138 -15.10 -5.12 9.94
N ILE A 139 -14.59 -4.01 10.47
CA ILE A 139 -14.20 -2.83 9.71
C ILE A 139 -12.71 -2.95 9.37
N ALA A 140 -12.40 -3.21 8.11
CA ALA A 140 -11.05 -3.43 7.58
C ALA A 140 -10.77 -2.52 6.36
N THR A 141 -11.25 -1.29 6.42
CA THR A 141 -11.27 -0.33 5.30
C THR A 141 -9.90 0.29 4.96
N GLY A 142 -8.85 -0.04 5.73
CA GLY A 142 -7.51 0.45 5.50
C GLY A 142 -7.34 1.94 5.82
N SER A 143 -6.34 2.54 5.17
CA SER A 143 -6.02 3.97 5.29
C SER A 143 -5.50 4.51 3.96
N THR A 144 -5.55 5.81 3.79
CA THR A 144 -4.98 6.53 2.65
C THR A 144 -4.03 7.62 3.13
N PRO A 145 -2.95 7.92 2.38
CA PRO A 145 -2.07 9.04 2.70
C PRO A 145 -2.83 10.37 2.73
N GLN A 146 -2.50 11.23 3.68
CA GLN A 146 -3.06 12.57 3.76
C GLN A 146 -2.06 13.61 3.22
N ILE A 147 -2.54 14.47 2.31
CA ILE A 147 -1.78 15.63 1.85
C ILE A 147 -2.14 16.82 2.77
N PRO A 148 -1.17 17.42 3.47
CA PRO A 148 -1.38 18.64 4.24
C PRO A 148 -2.06 19.73 3.40
N PRO A 149 -3.03 20.49 3.96
CA PRO A 149 -3.76 21.50 3.20
C PRO A 149 -2.85 22.51 2.49
N GLU A 150 -1.75 22.88 3.13
CA GLU A 150 -0.76 23.86 2.63
C GLU A 150 -0.08 23.38 1.33
N LEU A 151 0.09 22.07 1.18
CA LEU A 151 0.73 21.49 -0.01
C LEU A 151 -0.24 21.28 -1.17
N ARG A 152 -1.55 21.28 -0.92
CA ARG A 152 -2.56 21.06 -1.98
C ARG A 152 -2.53 22.12 -3.07
N THR A 153 -2.08 23.33 -2.75
CA THR A 153 -1.93 24.43 -3.72
C THR A 153 -0.89 24.16 -4.79
N LEU A 154 0.02 23.20 -4.56
CA LEU A 154 1.06 22.81 -5.52
C LEU A 154 0.54 21.89 -6.64
N GLY A 155 -0.72 21.46 -6.54
CA GLY A 155 -1.39 20.65 -7.56
C GLY A 155 -0.67 19.33 -7.86
N SER A 156 -0.49 19.02 -9.14
CA SER A 156 0.14 17.77 -9.61
C SER A 156 1.62 17.59 -9.25
N ARG A 157 2.25 18.62 -8.65
CA ARG A 157 3.63 18.50 -8.12
C ARG A 157 3.68 17.73 -6.81
N VAL A 158 2.55 17.62 -6.11
CA VAL A 158 2.44 16.82 -4.89
C VAL A 158 1.86 15.47 -5.22
N ILE A 159 2.60 14.45 -4.87
CA ILE A 159 2.20 13.05 -4.97
C ILE A 159 2.32 12.40 -3.60
N THR A 160 1.60 11.32 -3.39
CA THR A 160 1.70 10.50 -2.20
C THR A 160 2.63 9.30 -2.42
N SER A 161 2.87 8.54 -1.35
CA SER A 161 3.57 7.25 -1.47
C SER A 161 2.86 6.27 -2.39
N ASP A 162 1.56 6.41 -2.56
CA ASP A 162 0.76 5.52 -3.40
C ASP A 162 0.95 5.82 -4.90
N ASP A 163 1.26 7.08 -5.24
CA ASP A 163 1.34 7.56 -6.60
C ASP A 163 2.73 7.35 -7.24
N ILE A 164 3.79 7.24 -6.42
CA ILE A 164 5.18 7.20 -6.91
C ILE A 164 5.42 6.03 -7.88
N PHE A 165 4.75 4.91 -7.67
CA PHE A 165 4.93 3.68 -8.48
C PHE A 165 4.24 3.74 -9.84
N GLU A 166 3.37 4.73 -10.08
CA GLU A 166 2.72 4.94 -11.37
C GLU A 166 3.54 5.81 -12.34
N ARG A 167 4.65 6.36 -11.88
CA ARG A 167 5.51 7.16 -12.74
C ARG A 167 6.18 6.31 -13.82
N ASP A 168 6.33 6.89 -15.00
CA ASP A 168 6.99 6.22 -16.13
C ASP A 168 8.52 6.25 -16.03
N ASP A 169 9.07 7.23 -15.27
CA ASP A 169 10.50 7.41 -15.11
C ASP A 169 10.82 7.92 -13.70
N LEU A 170 12.06 7.78 -13.29
CA LEU A 170 12.56 8.39 -12.07
C LEU A 170 12.55 9.92 -12.20
N PRO A 171 12.13 10.67 -11.17
CA PRO A 171 12.21 12.13 -11.21
C PRO A 171 13.67 12.59 -11.06
N GLU A 172 13.98 13.78 -11.56
CA GLU A 172 15.31 14.39 -11.35
C GLU A 172 15.57 14.75 -9.88
N SER A 173 14.52 15.17 -9.19
CA SER A 173 14.59 15.53 -7.77
C SER A 173 13.23 15.39 -7.09
N VAL A 174 13.27 15.14 -5.78
CA VAL A 174 12.08 15.07 -4.92
C VAL A 174 12.33 15.76 -3.58
N ALA A 175 11.26 16.36 -3.06
CA ALA A 175 11.15 16.78 -1.68
C ALA A 175 10.28 15.74 -0.95
N VAL A 176 10.84 15.01 -0.01
CA VAL A 176 10.12 14.04 0.82
C VAL A 176 9.66 14.75 2.09
N VAL A 177 8.36 14.87 2.28
CA VAL A 177 7.77 15.49 3.47
C VAL A 177 7.34 14.40 4.45
N GLY A 178 8.08 14.27 5.53
CA GLY A 178 7.92 13.24 6.56
C GLY A 178 9.04 12.20 6.55
N ALA A 179 9.72 12.06 7.68
CA ALA A 179 10.80 11.07 7.89
C ALA A 179 10.30 9.82 8.62
N GLY A 180 9.06 9.42 8.37
CA GLY A 180 8.57 8.10 8.79
C GLY A 180 9.18 6.98 7.95
N VAL A 181 8.89 5.73 8.31
CA VAL A 181 9.45 4.53 7.65
C VAL A 181 9.33 4.60 6.13
N ILE A 182 8.15 4.94 5.61
CA ILE A 182 7.90 5.02 4.16
C ILE A 182 8.76 6.11 3.50
N GLY A 183 8.82 7.31 4.12
CA GLY A 183 9.60 8.43 3.59
C GLY A 183 11.10 8.13 3.55
N LEU A 184 11.62 7.45 4.59
CA LEU A 184 13.03 7.03 4.64
C LEU A 184 13.33 5.92 3.62
N GLU A 185 12.49 4.88 3.54
CA GLU A 185 12.68 3.79 2.58
C GLU A 185 12.68 4.30 1.13
N LEU A 186 11.65 5.06 0.75
CA LEU A 186 11.53 5.57 -0.62
C LEU A 186 12.57 6.65 -0.93
N GLY A 187 12.85 7.55 0.03
CA GLY A 187 13.86 8.58 -0.13
C GLY A 187 15.26 7.99 -0.34
N GLN A 188 15.64 6.99 0.45
CA GLN A 188 16.92 6.29 0.29
C GLN A 188 16.98 5.53 -1.05
N ALA A 189 15.92 4.81 -1.42
CA ALA A 189 15.88 4.09 -2.69
C ALA A 189 16.04 5.03 -3.89
N LEU A 190 15.32 6.15 -3.89
CA LEU A 190 15.42 7.17 -4.94
C LEU A 190 16.81 7.78 -4.99
N GLN A 191 17.42 8.12 -3.85
CA GLN A 191 18.76 8.67 -3.78
C GLN A 191 19.81 7.72 -4.36
N ARG A 192 19.75 6.43 -3.99
CA ARG A 192 20.63 5.38 -4.54
C ARG A 192 20.44 5.17 -6.04
N LEU A 193 19.28 5.50 -6.58
CA LEU A 193 18.98 5.50 -8.01
C LEU A 193 19.31 6.81 -8.71
N GLY A 194 20.05 7.72 -8.07
CA GLY A 194 20.56 8.95 -8.66
C GLY A 194 19.59 10.14 -8.60
N VAL A 195 18.45 10.03 -7.95
CA VAL A 195 17.51 11.13 -7.74
C VAL A 195 18.05 12.07 -6.65
N ARG A 196 17.98 13.38 -6.87
CA ARG A 196 18.29 14.37 -5.82
C ARG A 196 17.15 14.41 -4.81
N VAL A 197 17.43 14.01 -3.57
CA VAL A 197 16.43 13.92 -2.50
C VAL A 197 16.68 14.96 -1.43
N ALA A 198 15.64 15.73 -1.09
CA ALA A 198 15.60 16.58 0.11
C ALA A 198 14.53 16.05 1.06
N LEU A 199 14.93 15.75 2.31
CA LEU A 199 14.04 15.22 3.34
C LEU A 199 13.64 16.34 4.30
N PHE A 200 12.34 16.56 4.46
CA PHE A 200 11.77 17.54 5.38
C PHE A 200 11.11 16.84 6.55
N LEU A 201 11.60 17.16 7.75
CA LEU A 201 11.11 16.62 9.01
C LEU A 201 10.45 17.73 9.81
N SER A 202 9.23 17.48 10.30
CA SER A 202 8.62 18.35 11.31
C SER A 202 9.25 18.12 12.68
N LEU A 203 9.42 19.18 13.47
CA LEU A 203 9.94 19.07 14.85
C LEU A 203 9.15 18.12 15.75
N ILE A 204 7.86 17.91 15.48
CA ILE A 204 7.03 16.94 16.23
C ILE A 204 7.42 15.47 15.95
N HIS A 205 8.23 15.20 14.93
CA HIS A 205 8.73 13.86 14.59
C HIS A 205 10.18 13.62 15.10
N ILE A 206 10.80 14.62 15.72
CA ILE A 206 12.04 14.42 16.44
C ILE A 206 11.65 13.79 17.78
N SER A 207 11.65 12.47 17.84
CA SER A 207 11.57 11.77 19.13
C SER A 207 12.79 12.20 19.94
N GLU A 208 12.57 12.75 21.13
CA GLU A 208 13.67 12.92 22.09
C GLU A 208 14.39 11.57 22.24
N PRO A 209 15.73 11.57 22.30
CA PRO A 209 16.45 10.34 22.56
C PRO A 209 15.93 9.81 23.90
N THR A 210 15.29 8.65 23.84
CA THR A 210 14.85 7.93 25.05
C THR A 210 16.07 7.82 25.94
N ARG A 211 16.09 8.51 27.07
CA ARG A 211 17.05 8.23 28.12
C ARG A 211 16.82 6.77 28.52
N GLN A 212 17.72 5.89 28.09
CA GLN A 212 17.87 4.59 28.70
C GLN A 212 18.31 4.88 30.14
N GLU A 213 17.37 4.85 31.07
CA GLU A 213 17.73 4.74 32.47
C GLU A 213 18.40 3.36 32.61
N ALA A 214 19.69 3.40 32.90
CA ALA A 214 20.45 2.21 33.23
C ALA A 214 19.82 1.64 34.51
N ILE A 215 19.33 0.41 34.42
CA ILE A 215 18.95 -0.43 35.56
C ILE A 215 20.24 -1.06 36.10
#